data_4f11a75b4427c3eaaee421cd87dcfd8a
#
_entry.id   4f11a75b4427c3eaaee421cd87dcfd8a
#
_cell.length_a   1.000
_cell.length_b   1.000
_cell.length_c   1.000
_cell.angle_alpha   90.00
_cell.angle_beta   90.00
_cell.angle_gamma   90.00
#
_symmetry.space_group_name_H-M   'P 1'
#
loop_
_entity.id
_entity.type
_entity.pdbx_description
1 polymer ?
#
loop_
_entity_poly.entity_id
_entity_poly.type
_entity_poly.pdbx_seq_one_letter_code
_entity_poly.pdbx_strand_id
1 'polypeptide(L)'
;MIKTRSSQKGEDMNQSNAEKQTAAFITSKDTLDGAYPALILGINARRLGMRAKVFYTFMGINVVRNGWTDKAKFYPPGLMAAIPGMSALSTWMMKGKIEKASIPALPDLIEMAQLEGVEFAACKMTVDMMGLKKKDFIEDVVIEPAETFLKYAKDCKICLFT
;
A
#
# COMPACT_ATOMS: atom_id res chain seq x y z
N MET A 1 -10.30 23.47 -32.78
CA MET A 1 -9.59 22.21 -33.07
C MET A 1 -10.53 21.06 -32.69
N ILE A 2 -11.14 20.41 -33.69
CA ILE A 2 -12.15 19.35 -33.49
C ILE A 2 -11.38 18.05 -33.31
N LYS A 3 -11.38 17.46 -32.09
CA LYS A 3 -10.87 16.10 -31.86
C LYS A 3 -11.76 15.13 -32.70
N THR A 4 -11.14 14.39 -33.59
CA THR A 4 -11.84 13.46 -34.45
C THR A 4 -12.44 12.30 -33.65
N ARG A 5 -13.64 11.88 -34.00
CA ARG A 5 -14.43 10.80 -33.35
C ARG A 5 -13.66 9.46 -33.23
N SER A 6 -12.64 9.26 -34.06
CA SER A 6 -11.73 8.12 -34.05
C SER A 6 -10.74 8.16 -32.89
N SER A 7 -10.29 9.36 -32.48
CA SER A 7 -9.36 9.56 -31.36
C SER A 7 -10.06 9.28 -30.02
N GLN A 8 -11.30 9.73 -29.86
CA GLN A 8 -12.11 9.47 -28.65
C GLN A 8 -12.41 7.96 -28.48
N LYS A 9 -12.75 7.27 -29.55
CA LYS A 9 -13.04 5.82 -29.50
C LYS A 9 -11.80 4.99 -29.15
N GLY A 10 -10.61 5.45 -29.53
CA GLY A 10 -9.33 4.83 -29.14
C GLY A 10 -8.98 5.07 -27.67
N GLU A 11 -9.23 6.26 -27.16
CA GLU A 11 -9.04 6.61 -25.74
C GLU A 11 -10.03 5.86 -24.85
N ASP A 12 -11.31 5.77 -25.23
CA ASP A 12 -12.35 5.04 -24.50
C ASP A 12 -12.08 3.51 -24.46
N MET A 13 -11.61 2.91 -25.56
CA MET A 13 -11.22 1.50 -25.59
C MET A 13 -9.97 1.24 -24.76
N ASN A 14 -9.02 2.15 -24.71
CA ASN A 14 -7.81 2.01 -23.90
C ASN A 14 -8.13 2.14 -22.40
N GLN A 15 -9.02 3.05 -22.01
CA GLN A 15 -9.51 3.18 -20.64
C GLN A 15 -10.32 1.95 -20.20
N SER A 16 -11.22 1.43 -21.02
CA SER A 16 -12.00 0.23 -20.71
C SER A 16 -11.16 -1.03 -20.59
N ASN A 17 -10.04 -1.13 -21.32
CA ASN A 17 -9.07 -2.22 -21.18
C ASN A 17 -8.16 -2.05 -19.94
N ALA A 18 -7.83 -0.83 -19.56
CA ALA A 18 -7.03 -0.55 -18.37
C ALA A 18 -7.82 -0.87 -17.10
N GLU A 19 -9.11 -0.53 -17.01
CA GLU A 19 -9.99 -0.86 -15.88
C GLU A 19 -10.20 -2.38 -15.69
N LYS A 20 -9.98 -3.19 -16.72
CA LYS A 20 -9.99 -4.66 -16.64
C LYS A 20 -8.68 -5.22 -16.08
N GLN A 21 -7.60 -4.44 -16.05
CA GLN A 21 -6.33 -4.90 -15.50
C GLN A 21 -6.29 -4.63 -14.00
N THR A 22 -5.82 -5.61 -13.26
CA THR A 22 -5.77 -5.58 -11.80
C THR A 22 -4.34 -5.80 -11.31
N ALA A 23 -3.99 -5.15 -10.20
CA ALA A 23 -2.74 -5.32 -9.50
C ALA A 23 -3.00 -5.64 -8.03
N ALA A 24 -2.25 -6.58 -7.48
CA ALA A 24 -2.30 -6.97 -6.08
C ALA A 24 -0.92 -6.79 -5.44
N PHE A 25 -0.89 -6.21 -4.26
CA PHE A 25 0.32 -6.04 -3.48
C PHE A 25 0.10 -6.62 -2.09
N ILE A 26 1.10 -7.34 -1.58
CA ILE A 26 1.04 -7.93 -0.24
C ILE A 26 2.17 -7.32 0.58
N THR A 27 1.86 -6.81 1.77
CA THR A 27 2.88 -6.35 2.70
C THR A 27 2.71 -6.99 4.08
N SER A 28 3.81 -7.48 4.62
CA SER A 28 3.86 -8.14 5.94
C SER A 28 4.67 -7.36 6.98
N LYS A 29 5.28 -6.23 6.60
CA LYS A 29 6.11 -5.41 7.48
C LYS A 29 5.49 -4.04 7.69
N ASP A 30 5.61 -3.53 8.92
CA ASP A 30 5.18 -2.19 9.33
C ASP A 30 6.34 -1.19 9.41
N THR A 31 7.51 -1.59 8.92
CA THR A 31 8.68 -0.73 8.81
C THR A 31 8.53 0.24 7.64
N LEU A 32 9.27 1.35 7.65
CA LEU A 32 9.21 2.35 6.58
C LEU A 32 9.52 1.72 5.20
N ASP A 33 10.55 0.88 5.14
CA ASP A 33 10.94 0.17 3.91
C ASP A 33 9.94 -0.92 3.47
N GLY A 34 9.09 -1.40 4.39
CA GLY A 34 8.02 -2.35 4.07
C GLY A 34 6.72 -1.68 3.65
N ALA A 35 6.40 -0.52 4.23
CA ALA A 35 5.13 0.16 3.99
C ALA A 35 5.09 0.96 2.67
N TYR A 36 6.18 1.66 2.34
CA TYR A 36 6.25 2.54 1.17
C TYR A 36 6.05 1.82 -0.18
N PRO A 37 6.70 0.67 -0.47
CA PRO A 37 6.62 0.05 -1.79
C PRO A 37 5.20 -0.29 -2.22
N ALA A 38 4.41 -0.92 -1.35
CA ALA A 38 3.04 -1.31 -1.67
C ALA A 38 2.14 -0.09 -1.98
N LEU A 39 2.28 0.99 -1.22
CA LEU A 39 1.51 2.22 -1.42
C LEU A 39 1.91 2.92 -2.71
N ILE A 40 3.21 3.11 -2.95
CA ILE A 40 3.73 3.74 -4.17
C ILE A 40 3.29 2.96 -5.41
N LEU A 41 3.43 1.64 -5.40
CA LEU A 41 3.03 0.79 -6.51
C LEU A 41 1.51 0.79 -6.70
N GLY A 42 0.74 0.78 -5.61
CA GLY A 42 -0.71 0.87 -5.65
C GLY A 42 -1.21 2.17 -6.30
N ILE A 43 -0.67 3.31 -5.88
CA ILE A 43 -0.98 4.63 -6.44
C ILE A 43 -0.65 4.67 -7.93
N ASN A 44 0.55 4.22 -8.32
CA ASN A 44 0.96 4.24 -9.73
C ASN A 44 0.14 3.27 -10.58
N ALA A 45 -0.26 2.10 -10.06
CA ALA A 45 -1.17 1.20 -10.75
C ALA A 45 -2.53 1.87 -11.02
N ARG A 46 -3.08 2.60 -10.03
CA ARG A 46 -4.31 3.39 -10.21
C ARG A 46 -4.16 4.47 -11.29
N ARG A 47 -3.05 5.20 -11.28
CA ARG A 47 -2.75 6.23 -12.29
C ARG A 47 -2.58 5.68 -13.70
N LEU A 48 -2.18 4.41 -13.82
CA LEU A 48 -2.16 3.67 -15.09
C LEU A 48 -3.55 3.12 -15.49
N GLY A 49 -4.61 3.42 -14.72
CA GLY A 49 -5.97 2.95 -14.99
C GLY A 49 -6.25 1.53 -14.48
N MET A 50 -5.34 0.90 -13.76
CA MET A 50 -5.55 -0.43 -13.20
C MET A 50 -6.35 -0.34 -11.89
N ARG A 51 -7.09 -1.40 -11.55
CA ARG A 51 -7.55 -1.57 -10.17
C ARG A 51 -6.38 -2.07 -9.32
N ALA A 52 -6.19 -1.51 -8.13
CA ALA A 52 -5.11 -1.86 -7.24
C ALA A 52 -5.63 -2.21 -5.85
N LYS A 53 -5.15 -3.33 -5.29
CA LYS A 53 -5.45 -3.76 -3.93
C LYS A 53 -4.17 -4.04 -3.17
N VAL A 54 -4.07 -3.53 -1.94
CA VAL A 54 -2.99 -3.85 -1.00
C VAL A 54 -3.55 -4.73 0.13
N PHE A 55 -2.97 -5.90 0.30
CA PHE A 55 -3.32 -6.86 1.35
C PHE A 55 -2.30 -6.81 2.47
N TYR A 56 -2.74 -6.40 3.64
CA TYR A 56 -1.91 -6.24 4.83
C TYR A 56 -2.02 -7.48 5.71
N THR A 57 -0.90 -8.12 6.00
CA THR A 57 -0.82 -9.32 6.83
C THR A 57 0.30 -9.20 7.88
N PHE A 58 0.26 -10.01 8.92
CA PHE A 58 1.22 -9.96 10.03
C PHE A 58 1.46 -8.53 10.52
N MET A 59 2.73 -8.12 10.74
CA MET A 59 3.05 -6.78 11.20
C MET A 59 2.63 -5.69 10.20
N GLY A 60 2.60 -5.99 8.90
CA GLY A 60 2.14 -5.04 7.88
C GLY A 60 0.74 -4.47 8.13
N ILE A 61 -0.11 -5.19 8.87
CA ILE A 61 -1.46 -4.73 9.24
C ILE A 61 -1.44 -3.41 10.03
N ASN A 62 -0.32 -3.12 10.72
CA ASN A 62 -0.16 -1.90 11.49
C ASN A 62 -0.12 -0.64 10.62
N VAL A 63 0.29 -0.76 9.35
CA VAL A 63 0.33 0.36 8.39
C VAL A 63 -1.04 1.03 8.23
N VAL A 64 -2.11 0.24 8.31
CA VAL A 64 -3.50 0.71 8.17
C VAL A 64 -4.26 0.82 9.51
N ARG A 65 -3.54 0.76 10.64
CA ARG A 65 -4.13 0.97 11.97
C ARG A 65 -4.11 2.43 12.36
N ASN A 66 -5.19 2.86 13.01
CA ASN A 66 -5.30 4.20 13.58
C ASN A 66 -4.12 4.52 14.53
N GLY A 67 -3.46 5.65 14.30
CA GLY A 67 -2.37 6.15 15.14
C GLY A 67 -1.10 5.29 15.15
N TRP A 68 -0.89 4.45 14.12
CA TRP A 68 0.33 3.65 13.98
C TRP A 68 1.34 4.24 12.99
N THR A 69 0.91 4.95 11.98
CA THR A 69 1.75 5.46 10.88
C THR A 69 2.94 6.29 11.36
N ASP A 70 2.76 7.09 12.42
CA ASP A 70 3.83 7.89 13.00
C ASP A 70 4.87 7.06 13.75
N LYS A 71 4.50 5.83 14.15
CA LYS A 71 5.35 4.89 14.88
C LYS A 71 6.21 4.02 13.97
N ALA A 72 5.96 4.04 12.65
CA ALA A 72 6.75 3.27 11.69
C ALA A 72 8.23 3.62 11.80
N LYS A 73 9.06 2.58 11.97
CA LYS A 73 10.51 2.71 12.14
C LYS A 73 11.26 2.13 10.95
N PHE A 74 12.48 2.58 10.80
CA PHE A 74 13.44 1.94 9.92
C PHE A 74 14.49 1.21 10.77
N TYR A 75 14.72 -0.04 10.45
CA TYR A 75 15.74 -0.85 11.11
C TYR A 75 16.92 -1.04 10.16
N PRO A 76 18.15 -0.59 10.55
CA PRO A 76 19.32 -0.81 9.74
C PRO A 76 19.63 -2.31 9.64
N PRO A 77 20.20 -2.79 8.53
CA PRO A 77 20.54 -4.19 8.37
C PRO A 77 21.68 -4.64 9.29
N GLY A 78 21.70 -5.95 9.60
CA GLY A 78 22.79 -6.60 10.32
C GLY A 78 22.85 -6.26 11.82
N LEU A 79 24.04 -6.34 12.39
CA LEU A 79 24.29 -6.14 13.83
C LEU A 79 23.97 -4.73 14.33
N MET A 80 23.89 -3.74 13.45
CA MET A 80 23.54 -2.37 13.81
C MET A 80 22.12 -2.26 14.37
N ALA A 81 21.19 -3.14 13.96
CA ALA A 81 19.84 -3.18 14.51
C ALA A 81 19.79 -3.54 16.01
N ALA A 82 20.81 -4.27 16.52
CA ALA A 82 20.89 -4.70 17.91
C ALA A 82 21.39 -3.61 18.86
N ILE A 83 21.95 -2.49 18.33
CA ILE A 83 22.49 -1.41 19.15
C ILE A 83 21.35 -0.55 19.68
N PRO A 84 21.22 -0.37 21.02
CA PRO A 84 20.20 0.48 21.59
C PRO A 84 20.23 1.91 21.02
N GLY A 85 19.07 2.45 20.60
CA GLY A 85 18.95 3.78 20.01
C GLY A 85 19.25 3.86 18.50
N MET A 86 19.89 2.87 17.89
CA MET A 86 20.25 2.89 16.47
C MET A 86 19.02 2.91 15.56
N SER A 87 17.95 2.22 15.92
CA SER A 87 16.69 2.26 15.15
C SER A 87 16.07 3.67 15.14
N ALA A 88 16.17 4.43 16.23
CA ALA A 88 15.67 5.80 16.29
C ALA A 88 16.51 6.74 15.40
N LEU A 89 17.84 6.64 15.48
CA LEU A 89 18.75 7.42 14.63
C LEU A 89 18.54 7.09 13.14
N SER A 90 18.48 5.81 12.81
CA SER A 90 18.26 5.37 11.41
C SER A 90 16.90 5.80 10.89
N THR A 91 15.85 5.76 11.72
CA THR A 91 14.51 6.25 11.37
C THR A 91 14.54 7.76 11.09
N TRP A 92 15.19 8.54 11.95
CA TRP A 92 15.35 9.98 11.74
C TRP A 92 16.11 10.30 10.44
N MET A 93 17.22 9.61 10.19
CA MET A 93 17.98 9.75 8.95
C MET A 93 17.14 9.38 7.72
N MET A 94 16.37 8.28 7.79
CA MET A 94 15.53 7.82 6.68
C MET A 94 14.40 8.80 6.39
N LYS A 95 13.70 9.30 7.43
CA LYS A 95 12.69 10.34 7.27
C LYS A 95 13.27 11.60 6.63
N GLY A 96 14.46 12.05 7.03
CA GLY A 96 15.14 13.17 6.41
C GLY A 96 15.52 12.95 4.93
N LYS A 97 15.83 11.70 4.54
CA LYS A 97 16.06 11.37 3.11
C LYS A 97 14.77 11.36 2.31
N ILE A 98 13.68 10.83 2.88
CA ILE A 98 12.33 10.84 2.29
C ILE A 98 11.89 12.28 2.02
N GLU A 99 12.03 13.16 3.01
CA GLU A 99 11.69 14.58 2.89
C GLU A 99 12.54 15.29 1.81
N LYS A 100 13.86 15.10 1.82
CA LYS A 100 14.77 15.67 0.81
C LYS A 100 14.46 15.18 -0.61
N ALA A 101 13.96 13.96 -0.76
CA ALA A 101 13.53 13.41 -2.04
C ALA A 101 12.13 13.87 -2.46
N SER A 102 11.49 14.74 -1.68
CA SER A 102 10.08 15.16 -1.88
C SER A 102 9.10 14.01 -1.95
N ILE A 103 9.40 12.91 -1.25
CA ILE A 103 8.48 11.78 -1.09
C ILE A 103 7.53 12.12 0.06
N PRO A 104 6.20 11.97 -0.12
CA PRO A 104 5.23 12.24 0.94
C PRO A 104 5.52 11.42 2.21
N ALA A 105 5.21 11.97 3.37
CA ALA A 105 5.24 11.22 4.63
C ALA A 105 4.24 10.04 4.57
N LEU A 106 4.47 9.01 5.38
CA LEU A 106 3.64 7.80 5.33
C LEU A 106 2.14 8.07 5.51
N PRO A 107 1.70 8.94 6.45
CA PRO A 107 0.29 9.30 6.55
C PRO A 107 -0.28 9.92 5.27
N ASP A 108 0.44 10.87 4.68
CA ASP A 108 0.03 11.56 3.46
C ASP A 108 -0.02 10.59 2.26
N LEU A 109 0.92 9.64 2.22
CA LEU A 109 0.96 8.63 1.16
C LEU A 109 -0.23 7.65 1.27
N ILE A 110 -0.67 7.32 2.47
CA ILE A 110 -1.88 6.50 2.71
C ILE A 110 -3.11 7.26 2.24
N GLU A 111 -3.25 8.53 2.62
CA GLU A 111 -4.36 9.38 2.18
C GLU A 111 -4.38 9.51 0.64
N MET A 112 -3.24 9.75 0.03
CA MET A 112 -3.11 9.76 -1.44
C MET A 112 -3.57 8.43 -2.05
N ALA A 113 -3.18 7.29 -1.48
CA ALA A 113 -3.59 5.99 -1.98
C ALA A 113 -5.10 5.78 -1.88
N GLN A 114 -5.73 6.23 -0.79
CA GLN A 114 -7.19 6.20 -0.64
C GLN A 114 -7.89 7.10 -1.68
N LEU A 115 -7.41 8.32 -1.86
CA LEU A 115 -7.95 9.27 -2.85
C LEU A 115 -7.83 8.75 -4.29
N GLU A 116 -6.74 8.08 -4.62
CA GLU A 116 -6.54 7.42 -5.94
C GLU A 116 -7.38 6.14 -6.08
N GLY A 117 -8.06 5.70 -5.01
CA GLY A 117 -8.93 4.52 -5.02
C GLY A 117 -8.17 3.19 -4.93
N VAL A 118 -7.03 3.15 -4.24
CA VAL A 118 -6.37 1.89 -3.88
C VAL A 118 -7.21 1.18 -2.81
N GLU A 119 -7.58 -0.07 -3.06
CA GLU A 119 -8.34 -0.88 -2.11
C GLU A 119 -7.42 -1.41 -1.00
N PHE A 120 -7.78 -1.20 0.26
CA PHE A 120 -7.03 -1.71 1.42
C PHE A 120 -7.74 -2.89 2.05
N ALA A 121 -7.02 -4.00 2.19
CA ALA A 121 -7.53 -5.22 2.80
C ALA A 121 -6.64 -5.68 3.96
N ALA A 122 -7.24 -5.96 5.11
CA ALA A 122 -6.58 -6.52 6.27
C ALA A 122 -6.87 -8.01 6.38
N CYS A 123 -5.83 -8.83 6.54
CA CYS A 123 -5.94 -10.27 6.68
C CYS A 123 -6.74 -10.66 7.93
N LYS A 124 -7.90 -11.30 7.74
CA LYS A 124 -8.79 -11.70 8.85
C LYS A 124 -8.06 -12.55 9.89
N MET A 125 -7.23 -13.50 9.48
CA MET A 125 -6.47 -14.35 10.41
C MET A 125 -5.54 -13.51 11.29
N THR A 126 -4.88 -12.50 10.73
CA THR A 126 -4.02 -11.58 11.49
C THR A 126 -4.83 -10.68 12.41
N VAL A 127 -5.99 -10.19 11.95
CA VAL A 127 -6.93 -9.41 12.77
C VAL A 127 -7.35 -10.20 14.00
N ASP A 128 -7.76 -11.47 13.80
CA ASP A 128 -8.18 -12.35 14.89
C ASP A 128 -7.01 -12.68 15.84
N MET A 129 -5.84 -13.00 15.30
CA MET A 129 -4.62 -13.30 16.07
C MET A 129 -4.19 -12.10 16.97
N MET A 130 -4.34 -10.89 16.48
CA MET A 130 -3.97 -9.67 17.22
C MET A 130 -5.12 -9.10 18.06
N GLY A 131 -6.30 -9.70 18.04
CA GLY A 131 -7.48 -9.23 18.76
C GLY A 131 -8.02 -7.89 18.29
N LEU A 132 -7.75 -7.52 17.01
CA LEU A 132 -8.16 -6.25 16.43
C LEU A 132 -9.62 -6.27 15.98
N LYS A 133 -10.21 -5.08 15.87
CA LYS A 133 -11.59 -4.87 15.42
C LYS A 133 -11.61 -3.85 14.30
N LYS A 134 -12.70 -3.78 13.54
CA LYS A 134 -12.87 -2.82 12.43
C LYS A 134 -12.56 -1.36 12.84
N LYS A 135 -12.94 -0.95 14.04
CA LYS A 135 -12.70 0.40 14.59
C LYS A 135 -11.22 0.75 14.82
N ASP A 136 -10.33 -0.26 14.83
CA ASP A 136 -8.90 -0.07 15.06
C ASP A 136 -8.16 0.30 13.78
N PHE A 137 -8.86 0.29 12.64
CA PHE A 137 -8.33 0.61 11.32
C PHE A 137 -8.78 1.99 10.84
N ILE A 138 -8.00 2.57 9.93
CA ILE A 138 -8.41 3.74 9.17
C ILE A 138 -9.66 3.44 8.32
N GLU A 139 -10.29 4.45 7.77
CA GLU A 139 -11.47 4.28 6.92
C GLU A 139 -11.17 3.40 5.70
N ASP A 140 -12.21 2.80 5.14
CA ASP A 140 -12.19 1.99 3.91
C ASP A 140 -11.33 0.70 3.92
N VAL A 141 -10.72 0.33 5.05
CA VAL A 141 -10.04 -0.97 5.17
C VAL A 141 -11.07 -2.10 5.25
N VAL A 142 -11.00 -3.06 4.35
CA VAL A 142 -11.85 -4.27 4.36
C VAL A 142 -11.12 -5.38 5.10
N ILE A 143 -11.79 -6.03 6.05
CA ILE A 143 -11.25 -7.24 6.69
C ILE A 143 -11.71 -8.44 5.87
N GLU A 144 -10.77 -9.15 5.24
CA GLU A 144 -11.09 -10.30 4.39
C GLU A 144 -10.15 -11.49 4.64
N PRO A 145 -10.66 -12.73 4.45
CA PRO A 145 -9.81 -13.92 4.51
C PRO A 145 -8.88 -14.00 3.31
N ALA A 146 -7.76 -14.71 3.47
CA ALA A 146 -6.77 -14.91 2.40
C ALA A 146 -7.39 -15.55 1.14
N GLU A 147 -8.41 -16.40 1.30
CA GLU A 147 -9.14 -17.00 0.17
C GLU A 147 -9.78 -15.92 -0.73
N THR A 148 -10.44 -14.92 -0.12
CA THR A 148 -11.06 -13.81 -0.85
C THR A 148 -10.01 -13.00 -1.60
N PHE A 149 -8.88 -12.70 -0.94
CA PHE A 149 -7.76 -12.04 -1.57
C PHE A 149 -7.19 -12.86 -2.75
N LEU A 150 -7.01 -14.16 -2.58
CA LEU A 150 -6.50 -15.03 -3.65
C LEU A 150 -7.46 -15.12 -4.85
N LYS A 151 -8.78 -15.09 -4.63
CA LYS A 151 -9.76 -14.98 -5.73
C LYS A 151 -9.59 -13.71 -6.54
N TYR A 152 -9.19 -12.61 -5.92
CA TYR A 152 -8.84 -11.38 -6.61
C TYR A 152 -7.46 -11.49 -7.28
N ALA A 153 -6.45 -11.97 -6.56
CA ALA A 153 -5.06 -11.99 -6.99
C ALA A 153 -4.79 -12.94 -8.16
N LYS A 154 -5.52 -14.06 -8.29
CA LYS A 154 -5.33 -15.05 -9.38
C LYS A 154 -5.52 -14.46 -10.78
N ASP A 155 -6.36 -13.43 -10.89
CA ASP A 155 -6.67 -12.78 -12.18
C ASP A 155 -5.87 -11.47 -12.37
N CYS A 156 -4.97 -11.13 -11.42
CA CYS A 156 -4.14 -9.93 -11.51
C CYS A 156 -3.02 -10.08 -12.53
N LYS A 157 -2.77 -9.00 -13.27
CA LYS A 157 -1.60 -8.89 -14.16
C LYS A 157 -0.30 -8.72 -13.39
N ILE A 158 -0.39 -8.12 -12.21
CA ILE A 158 0.74 -7.87 -11.29
C ILE A 158 0.32 -8.38 -9.92
N CYS A 159 1.14 -9.25 -9.33
CA CYS A 159 0.98 -9.68 -7.95
C CYS A 159 2.37 -9.69 -7.29
N LEU A 160 2.61 -8.79 -6.33
CA LEU A 160 3.91 -8.62 -5.70
C LEU A 160 3.80 -8.68 -4.18
N PHE A 161 4.78 -9.31 -3.57
CA PHE A 161 4.99 -9.33 -2.13
C PHE A 161 6.11 -8.32 -1.78
N THR A 162 5.84 -7.39 -0.79
CA THR A 162 6.76 -6.31 -0.38
C THR A 162 7.09 -6.36 1.11
#